data_0ebcf07577f8f22a045493da65b7de45
#
_entry.id   0ebcf07577f8f22a045493da65b7de45
#
_cell.length_a   1.000
_cell.length_b   1.000
_cell.length_c   1.000
_cell.angle_alpha   90.00
_cell.angle_beta   90.00
_cell.angle_gamma   90.00
#
_symmetry.space_group_name_H-M   'P 1'
#
loop_
_entity.id
_entity.type
_entity.pdbx_description
1 polymer ?
#
loop_
_entity_poly.entity_id
_entity_poly.type
_entity_poly.pdbx_seq_one_letter_code
_entity_poly.pdbx_strand_id
1 'polypeptide(L)' 'MSEIAKIIGQRVRNYRTGKGLSQEKLAEMSGCHPTYIGQVERGEKNATLESIEKITS' A
#
# COMPACT_ATOMS: atom_id res chain seq x y z
N MET A 1 1.08 13.80 -10.01
CA MET A 1 0.49 12.67 -9.29
C MET A 1 -1.01 12.82 -9.24
N SER A 2 -1.74 11.75 -9.39
CA SER A 2 -3.19 11.83 -9.34
C SER A 2 -3.66 11.95 -7.90
N GLU A 3 -4.75 12.67 -7.72
CA GLU A 3 -5.39 12.82 -6.43
C GLU A 3 -5.81 11.46 -5.88
N ILE A 4 -6.30 10.60 -6.77
CA ILE A 4 -6.75 9.26 -6.38
C ILE A 4 -5.60 8.42 -5.86
N ALA A 5 -4.42 8.51 -6.48
CA ALA A 5 -3.26 7.76 -6.03
C ALA A 5 -2.86 8.16 -4.60
N LYS A 6 -2.98 9.45 -4.28
CA LYS A 6 -2.67 9.93 -2.94
C LYS A 6 -3.67 9.43 -1.92
N ILE A 7 -4.95 9.44 -2.29
CA ILE A 7 -6.02 8.96 -1.40
C ILE A 7 -5.84 7.48 -1.12
N ILE A 8 -5.60 6.69 -2.16
CA ILE A 8 -5.40 5.24 -2.01
C ILE A 8 -4.15 4.98 -1.17
N GLY A 9 -3.07 5.73 -1.43
CA GLY A 9 -1.84 5.57 -0.68
C GLY A 9 -2.05 5.84 0.81
N GLN A 10 -2.80 6.88 1.13
CA GLN A 10 -3.10 7.21 2.51
C GLN A 10 -3.92 6.11 3.18
N ARG A 11 -4.87 5.55 2.45
CA ARG A 11 -5.69 4.45 2.98
C ARG A 11 -4.87 3.20 3.21
N VAL A 12 -3.95 2.89 2.32
CA VAL A 12 -3.05 1.75 2.49
C VAL A 12 -2.20 1.95 3.75
N ARG A 13 -1.68 3.15 3.92
CA ARG A 13 -0.87 3.46 5.10
C ARG A 13 -1.69 3.33 6.38
N ASN A 14 -2.91 3.87 6.39
CA ASN A 14 -3.78 3.78 7.57
C ASN A 14 -4.10 2.33 7.90
N TYR A 15 -4.37 1.51 6.89
CA TYR A 15 -4.62 0.09 7.06
C TYR A 15 -3.41 -0.59 7.70
N ARG A 16 -2.22 -0.29 7.16
CA ARG A 16 -0.98 -0.90 7.65
C ARG A 16 -0.68 -0.50 9.09
N THR A 17 -0.70 0.82 9.36
CA THR A 17 -0.35 1.30 10.70
C THR A 17 -1.39 0.89 11.72
N GLY A 18 -2.65 0.81 11.32
CA GLY A 18 -3.74 0.34 12.20
C GLY A 18 -3.56 -1.10 12.63
N LYS A 19 -2.83 -1.89 11.84
CA LYS A 19 -2.53 -3.28 12.18
C LYS A 19 -1.15 -3.43 12.84
N GLY A 20 -0.44 -2.33 13.02
CA GLY A 20 0.88 -2.36 13.64
C GLY A 20 1.95 -2.98 12.74
N LEU A 21 1.78 -2.90 11.43
CA LEU A 21 2.71 -3.54 10.49
C LEU A 21 3.70 -2.54 9.92
N SER A 22 4.93 -3.01 9.69
CA SER A 22 5.91 -2.23 8.92
C SER A 22 5.60 -2.37 7.43
N GLN A 23 6.20 -1.52 6.60
CA GLN A 23 6.05 -1.64 5.15
C GLN A 23 6.59 -2.98 4.67
N GLU A 24 7.73 -3.41 5.24
CA GLU A 24 8.33 -4.70 4.89
C GLU A 24 7.40 -5.85 5.25
N LYS A 25 6.79 -5.79 6.43
CA LYS A 25 5.90 -6.85 6.86
C LYS A 25 4.65 -6.93 6.00
N LEU A 26 4.06 -5.78 5.68
CA LEU A 26 2.90 -5.76 4.80
C LEU A 26 3.24 -6.31 3.43
N ALA A 27 4.41 -5.93 2.89
CA ALA A 27 4.85 -6.42 1.59
C ALA A 27 5.00 -7.94 1.61
N GLU A 28 5.61 -8.47 2.66
CA GLU A 28 5.77 -9.92 2.81
C GLU A 28 4.43 -10.63 2.82
N MET A 29 3.49 -10.13 3.62
CA MET A 29 2.18 -10.74 3.76
C MET A 29 1.34 -10.66 2.49
N SER A 30 1.53 -9.62 1.70
CA SER A 30 0.73 -9.41 0.50
C SER A 30 1.41 -9.88 -0.78
N GLY A 31 2.65 -10.38 -0.67
CA GLY A 31 3.40 -10.81 -1.85
C GLY A 31 3.87 -9.66 -2.72
N CYS A 32 3.97 -8.47 -2.15
CA CYS A 32 4.45 -7.29 -2.86
C CYS A 32 5.88 -6.96 -2.43
N HIS A 33 6.54 -6.09 -3.20
CA HIS A 33 7.86 -5.61 -2.83
C HIS A 33 7.72 -4.43 -1.87
N PRO A 34 8.59 -4.31 -0.84
CA PRO A 34 8.51 -3.17 0.10
C PRO A 34 8.61 -1.82 -0.59
N THR A 35 9.43 -1.72 -1.64
CA THR A 35 9.56 -0.48 -2.41
C THR A 35 8.22 -0.08 -3.02
N TYR A 36 7.47 -1.06 -3.53
CA TYR A 36 6.16 -0.80 -4.11
C TYR A 36 5.18 -0.28 -3.06
N ILE A 37 5.18 -0.89 -1.88
CA ILE A 37 4.31 -0.44 -0.79
C ILE A 37 4.61 1.02 -0.45
N GLY A 38 5.88 1.37 -0.30
CA GLY A 38 6.27 2.74 -0.02
C GLY A 38 5.84 3.72 -1.10
N GLN A 39 6.01 3.33 -2.37
CA GLN A 39 5.61 4.18 -3.50
C GLN A 39 4.11 4.40 -3.52
N VAL A 40 3.33 3.35 -3.26
CA VAL A 40 1.87 3.46 -3.20
C VAL A 40 1.45 4.39 -2.07
N GLU A 41 2.06 4.23 -0.89
CA GLU A 41 1.71 5.05 0.27
C GLU A 41 2.00 6.53 0.06
N ARG A 42 3.05 6.85 -0.71
CA ARG A 42 3.39 8.24 -1.00
C ARG A 42 2.62 8.82 -2.19
N GLY A 43 1.79 8.00 -2.84
CA GLY A 43 1.04 8.45 -4.01
C GLY A 43 1.89 8.53 -5.27
N GLU A 44 3.06 7.91 -5.26
CA GLU A 44 3.98 7.92 -6.40
C GLU A 44 3.63 6.88 -7.45
N LYS A 45 2.79 5.92 -7.08
CA LYS A 45 2.36 4.86 -7.98
C LYS A 45 0.89 4.57 -7.76
N ASN A 46 0.20 4.26 -8.85
CA ASN A 46 -1.19 3.81 -8.75
C ASN A 46 -1.20 2.34 -8.38
N ALA A 47 -1.93 1.98 -7.33
CA ALA A 47 -2.09 0.58 -6.97
C ALA A 47 -3.13 -0.04 -7.91
N THR A 48 -2.88 -1.28 -8.33
CA THR A 48 -3.85 -2.01 -9.13
C THR A 48 -4.89 -2.63 -8.20
N LEU A 49 -6.04 -2.97 -8.76
CA LEU A 49 -7.08 -3.65 -7.98
C LEU A 49 -6.55 -4.95 -7.39
N GLU A 50 -5.74 -5.67 -8.17
CA GLU A 50 -5.12 -6.91 -7.69
C GLU A 50 -4.22 -6.66 -6.49
N SER A 51 -3.41 -5.60 -6.53
CA SER A 51 -2.53 -5.26 -5.42
C SER A 51 -3.33 -4.89 -4.17
N ILE A 52 -4.39 -4.11 -4.35
CA ILE A 52 -5.26 -3.72 -3.24
C ILE A 52 -5.86 -4.96 -2.58
N GLU A 53 -6.33 -5.89 -3.39
CA GLU A 53 -6.90 -7.14 -2.87
C GLU A 53 -5.87 -7.93 -2.06
N LYS A 54 -4.65 -8.04 -2.57
CA LYS A 54 -3.58 -8.75 -1.86
C LYS A 54 -3.24 -8.08 -0.53
N ILE A 55 -3.24 -6.75 -0.52
CA ILE A 55 -2.90 -5.98 0.67
C ILE A 55 -3.97 -6.13 1.74
N THR A 56 -5.22 -6.15 1.35
CA THR A 56 -6.36 -6.11 2.29
C THR A 56 -6.98 -7.48 2.57
N SER A 57 -6.50 -8.53 1.95
CA SER A 57 -7.09 -9.88 2.16
C SER A 57 -6.66 -10.55 3.46
#